data_e06a1df6f25ba8a06debca9082cc0467
#
_entry.id   e06a1df6f25ba8a06debca9082cc0467
#
_cell.length_a   1.000
_cell.length_b   1.000
_cell.length_c   1.000
_cell.angle_alpha   90.00
_cell.angle_beta   90.00
_cell.angle_gamma   90.00
#
_symmetry.space_group_name_H-M   'P 1'
#
loop_
_entity.id
_entity.type
_entity.pdbx_description
1 polymer ?
#
loop_
_entity_poly.entity_id
_entity_poly.type
_entity_poly.pdbx_seq_one_letter_code
_entity_poly.pdbx_strand_id
1 'polypeptide(L)'
;RSEEAASSPTARRLTVAEEPALSVKDLIKEFKPSRAFRNKHPERLTASGYYRAVNRVNLRVFPGEVVVLLGANGAGKTTTLACAQGLLKPTRGTVRLLGENPLLADPELRAKVGIMLQDGGLPNAMHPIPLLEHIASMYTDPYPVEELAHRLGIDAFNGTTIRRLSGGQKQRVALAAALIGKPDVLFLDEPSAGLDPQS
;
A
#
# COMPACT_ATOMS: atom_id res chain seq x y z
N ARG A 1 6.33 57.98 -15.27
CA ARG A 1 6.35 57.28 -13.95
C ARG A 1 5.15 56.37 -13.91
N SER A 2 5.39 55.14 -14.21
CA SER A 2 4.40 54.07 -14.26
C SER A 2 4.61 53.18 -13.03
N GLU A 3 3.61 53.12 -12.16
CA GLU A 3 3.60 52.19 -11.02
C GLU A 3 3.14 50.82 -11.53
N GLU A 4 4.00 49.88 -11.34
CA GLU A 4 3.80 48.48 -11.62
C GLU A 4 3.10 47.83 -10.41
N ALA A 5 1.83 47.51 -10.54
CA ALA A 5 1.05 46.83 -9.52
C ALA A 5 1.43 45.37 -9.43
N ALA A 6 2.08 44.97 -8.37
CA ALA A 6 2.40 43.58 -8.05
C ALA A 6 1.09 42.79 -7.81
N SER A 7 0.85 41.81 -8.66
CA SER A 7 -0.25 40.84 -8.50
C SER A 7 0.06 39.87 -7.36
N SER A 8 -0.73 39.94 -6.27
CA SER A 8 -0.71 38.97 -5.19
C SER A 8 -1.09 37.57 -5.65
N PRO A 9 -0.46 36.48 -5.13
CA PRO A 9 -0.81 35.16 -5.47
C PRO A 9 -2.23 34.82 -4.99
N THR A 10 -3.06 34.41 -5.92
CA THR A 10 -4.45 34.01 -5.75
C THR A 10 -4.58 32.97 -4.64
N ALA A 11 -5.22 33.33 -3.54
CA ALA A 11 -5.60 32.41 -2.48
C ALA A 11 -6.46 31.27 -3.08
N ARG A 12 -5.98 30.04 -2.96
CA ARG A 12 -6.68 28.82 -3.37
C ARG A 12 -8.01 28.78 -2.60
N ARG A 13 -9.12 29.02 -3.27
CA ARG A 13 -10.47 28.90 -2.70
C ARG A 13 -10.61 27.48 -2.15
N LEU A 14 -10.87 27.39 -0.86
CA LEU A 14 -11.33 26.15 -0.20
C LEU A 14 -12.72 25.83 -0.74
N THR A 15 -12.79 25.02 -1.77
CA THR A 15 -14.03 24.51 -2.33
C THR A 15 -14.21 23.08 -1.85
N VAL A 16 -15.38 22.82 -1.24
CA VAL A 16 -15.92 21.51 -0.85
C VAL A 16 -14.86 20.60 -0.20
N ALA A 17 -15.07 20.24 1.05
CA ALA A 17 -14.15 19.31 1.74
C ALA A 17 -14.03 18.03 0.89
N GLU A 18 -12.93 17.89 0.16
CA GLU A 18 -12.64 16.65 -0.59
C GLU A 18 -12.66 15.50 0.40
N GLU A 19 -13.44 14.47 0.08
CA GLU A 19 -13.46 13.27 0.91
C GLU A 19 -12.10 12.55 0.79
N PRO A 20 -11.49 12.13 1.90
CA PRO A 20 -10.22 11.44 1.84
C PRO A 20 -10.37 10.09 1.15
N ALA A 21 -9.47 9.74 0.24
CA ALA A 21 -9.38 8.42 -0.36
C ALA A 21 -9.11 7.34 0.70
N LEU A 22 -8.37 7.67 1.76
CA LEU A 22 -8.21 6.82 2.94
C LEU A 22 -8.43 7.64 4.21
N SER A 23 -9.29 7.15 5.11
CA SER A 23 -9.48 7.71 6.45
C SER A 23 -9.35 6.62 7.51
N VAL A 24 -8.41 6.79 8.41
CA VAL A 24 -8.17 5.94 9.58
C VAL A 24 -8.40 6.78 10.83
N LYS A 25 -9.27 6.33 11.75
CA LYS A 25 -9.60 7.07 12.98
C LYS A 25 -9.43 6.16 14.19
N ASP A 26 -8.62 6.60 15.15
CA ASP A 26 -8.36 5.95 16.43
C ASP A 26 -8.04 4.45 16.31
N LEU A 27 -7.27 4.10 15.28
CA LEU A 27 -6.95 2.71 14.97
C LEU A 27 -6.13 2.07 16.09
N ILE A 28 -6.69 1.01 16.66
CA ILE A 28 -6.00 0.13 17.61
C ILE A 28 -6.03 -1.28 17.05
N LYS A 29 -4.85 -1.93 17.05
CA LYS A 29 -4.74 -3.36 16.77
C LYS A 29 -3.96 -4.07 17.84
N GLU A 30 -4.62 -5.05 18.45
CA GLU A 30 -4.06 -5.92 19.46
C GLU A 30 -4.07 -7.37 18.98
N PHE A 31 -3.04 -8.11 19.37
CA PHE A 31 -2.91 -9.54 19.08
C PHE A 31 -2.80 -10.32 20.38
N LYS A 32 -3.35 -11.53 20.37
CA LYS A 32 -3.10 -12.49 21.45
C LYS A 32 -1.67 -13.04 21.30
N PRO A 33 -0.76 -12.73 22.21
CA PRO A 33 0.63 -13.15 22.06
C PRO A 33 0.79 -14.65 22.30
N SER A 34 1.77 -15.27 21.65
CA SER A 34 2.18 -16.64 21.97
C SER A 34 2.76 -16.73 23.39
N ARG A 35 2.79 -17.94 23.95
CA ARG A 35 3.41 -18.18 25.27
C ARG A 35 4.88 -17.76 25.29
N ALA A 36 5.62 -18.07 24.23
CA ALA A 36 7.03 -17.67 24.09
C ALA A 36 7.20 -16.15 24.06
N PHE A 37 6.34 -15.42 23.32
CA PHE A 37 6.39 -13.95 23.27
C PHE A 37 6.09 -13.34 24.66
N ARG A 38 5.07 -13.84 25.38
CA ARG A 38 4.74 -13.36 26.74
C ARG A 38 5.90 -13.51 27.70
N ASN A 39 6.59 -14.65 27.63
CA ASN A 39 7.72 -14.91 28.52
C ASN A 39 8.93 -14.04 28.19
N LYS A 40 9.14 -13.73 26.91
CA LYS A 40 10.29 -12.96 26.43
C LYS A 40 10.09 -11.44 26.53
N HIS A 41 8.86 -10.96 26.41
CA HIS A 41 8.51 -9.54 26.31
C HIS A 41 7.30 -9.18 27.18
N PRO A 42 7.31 -9.46 28.50
CA PRO A 42 6.19 -9.15 29.39
C PRO A 42 5.88 -7.64 29.43
N GLU A 43 6.91 -6.79 29.31
CA GLU A 43 6.81 -5.33 29.29
C GLU A 43 6.04 -4.76 28.09
N ARG A 44 5.89 -5.55 27.03
CA ARG A 44 5.18 -5.14 25.79
C ARG A 44 3.70 -5.52 25.80
N LEU A 45 3.21 -6.09 26.90
CA LEU A 45 1.82 -6.50 27.01
C LEU A 45 0.96 -5.41 27.64
N THR A 46 -0.29 -5.33 27.19
CA THR A 46 -1.32 -4.52 27.87
C THR A 46 -1.69 -5.16 29.21
N ALA A 47 -2.39 -4.42 30.09
CA ALA A 47 -2.92 -4.95 31.34
C ALA A 47 -3.84 -6.18 31.13
N SER A 48 -4.46 -6.30 29.97
CA SER A 48 -5.27 -7.47 29.57
C SER A 48 -4.48 -8.61 28.95
N GLY A 49 -3.14 -8.52 28.91
CA GLY A 49 -2.25 -9.57 28.42
C GLY A 49 -2.17 -9.67 26.88
N TYR A 50 -2.57 -8.65 26.15
CA TYR A 50 -2.44 -8.58 24.69
C TYR A 50 -1.22 -7.76 24.27
N TYR A 51 -0.66 -8.06 23.10
CA TYR A 51 0.35 -7.22 22.46
C TYR A 51 -0.33 -6.18 21.58
N ARG A 52 -0.12 -4.89 21.87
CA ARG A 52 -0.66 -3.79 21.08
C ARG A 52 0.32 -3.38 19.99
N ALA A 53 0.02 -3.76 18.76
CA ALA A 53 0.85 -3.46 17.58
C ALA A 53 0.59 -2.06 17.03
N VAL A 54 -0.66 -1.58 17.12
CA VAL A 54 -1.06 -0.23 16.68
C VAL A 54 -1.83 0.43 17.80
N ASN A 55 -1.51 1.69 18.12
CA ASN A 55 -2.09 2.42 19.23
C ASN A 55 -2.62 3.79 18.81
N ARG A 56 -3.93 3.90 18.60
CA ARG A 56 -4.67 5.14 18.28
C ARG A 56 -4.10 5.91 17.09
N VAL A 57 -3.77 5.22 16.00
CA VAL A 57 -3.30 5.85 14.78
C VAL A 57 -4.46 6.56 14.09
N ASN A 58 -4.21 7.82 13.70
CA ASN A 58 -5.09 8.63 12.87
C ASN A 58 -4.33 9.01 11.60
N LEU A 59 -4.95 8.78 10.43
CA LEU A 59 -4.36 9.04 9.14
C LEU A 59 -5.46 9.43 8.15
N ARG A 60 -5.19 10.43 7.31
CA ARG A 60 -6.01 10.76 6.14
C ARG A 60 -5.09 10.90 4.95
N VAL A 61 -5.55 10.40 3.81
CA VAL A 61 -4.89 10.55 2.51
C VAL A 61 -5.92 11.06 1.53
N PHE A 62 -5.64 12.18 0.90
CA PHE A 62 -6.53 12.78 -0.09
C PHE A 62 -6.12 12.39 -1.52
N PRO A 63 -7.02 12.54 -2.50
CA PRO A 63 -6.67 12.31 -3.90
C PRO A 63 -5.44 13.11 -4.32
N GLY A 64 -4.52 12.47 -5.05
CA GLY A 64 -3.27 13.06 -5.51
C GLY A 64 -2.16 13.17 -4.44
N GLU A 65 -2.39 12.73 -3.22
CA GLU A 65 -1.37 12.72 -2.17
C GLU A 65 -0.55 11.42 -2.17
N VAL A 66 0.73 11.57 -1.85
CA VAL A 66 1.63 10.46 -1.50
C VAL A 66 1.97 10.58 -0.01
N VAL A 67 1.60 9.58 0.77
CA VAL A 67 1.85 9.54 2.21
C VAL A 67 2.82 8.41 2.54
N VAL A 68 3.87 8.73 3.28
CA VAL A 68 4.89 7.76 3.70
C VAL A 68 4.79 7.49 5.19
N LEU A 69 4.66 6.22 5.57
CA LEU A 69 4.71 5.78 6.96
C LEU A 69 6.16 5.48 7.36
N LEU A 70 6.74 6.34 8.18
CA LEU A 70 8.09 6.16 8.71
C LEU A 70 8.05 5.63 10.15
N GLY A 71 9.05 4.84 10.51
CA GLY A 71 9.19 4.31 11.86
C GLY A 71 10.10 3.09 11.92
N ALA A 72 10.58 2.76 13.13
CA ALA A 72 11.43 1.59 13.37
C ALA A 72 10.72 0.26 13.01
N ASN A 73 11.50 -0.81 12.85
CA ASN A 73 10.94 -2.14 12.69
C ASN A 73 10.10 -2.53 13.92
N GLY A 74 8.91 -3.07 13.68
CA GLY A 74 7.95 -3.37 14.73
C GLY A 74 7.13 -2.18 15.24
N ALA A 75 7.23 -0.99 14.63
CA ALA A 75 6.42 0.19 14.98
C ALA A 75 4.93 0.08 14.54
N GLY A 76 4.53 -1.02 13.91
CA GLY A 76 3.14 -1.24 13.48
C GLY A 76 2.81 -0.73 12.07
N LYS A 77 3.79 -0.34 11.26
CA LYS A 77 3.57 0.16 9.88
C LYS A 77 2.78 -0.84 9.02
N THR A 78 3.32 -2.04 8.83
CA THR A 78 2.67 -3.12 8.07
C THR A 78 1.31 -3.50 8.66
N THR A 79 1.17 -3.50 9.99
CA THR A 79 -0.11 -3.77 10.65
C THR A 79 -1.14 -2.66 10.36
N THR A 80 -0.71 -1.40 10.34
CA THR A 80 -1.56 -0.25 10.00
C THR A 80 -2.00 -0.34 8.54
N LEU A 81 -1.07 -0.63 7.61
CA LEU A 81 -1.38 -0.85 6.19
C LEU A 81 -2.35 -2.02 6.00
N ALA A 82 -2.11 -3.16 6.65
CA ALA A 82 -3.00 -4.32 6.55
C ALA A 82 -4.43 -4.01 7.05
N CYS A 83 -4.58 -3.17 8.08
CA CYS A 83 -5.89 -2.70 8.51
C CYS A 83 -6.50 -1.73 7.49
N ALA A 84 -5.70 -0.82 6.91
CA ALA A 84 -6.16 0.13 5.89
C ALA A 84 -6.62 -0.56 4.61
N GLN A 85 -5.95 -1.64 4.22
CA GLN A 85 -6.27 -2.48 3.06
C GLN A 85 -7.48 -3.42 3.29
N GLY A 86 -8.00 -3.52 4.53
CA GLY A 86 -9.06 -4.48 4.86
C GLY A 86 -8.60 -5.93 5.00
N LEU A 87 -7.30 -6.20 4.98
CA LEU A 87 -6.73 -7.54 5.19
C LEU A 87 -6.75 -7.95 6.67
N LEU A 88 -6.82 -6.98 7.57
CA LEU A 88 -6.78 -7.20 9.01
C LEU A 88 -7.85 -6.37 9.72
N LYS A 89 -8.72 -7.05 10.49
CA LYS A 89 -9.76 -6.36 11.27
C LYS A 89 -9.12 -5.57 12.43
N PRO A 90 -9.38 -4.26 12.57
CA PRO A 90 -9.03 -3.49 13.74
C PRO A 90 -9.61 -4.08 15.04
N THR A 91 -8.91 -3.91 16.16
CA THR A 91 -9.48 -4.18 17.49
C THR A 91 -10.44 -3.06 17.89
N ARG A 92 -10.06 -1.81 17.58
CA ARG A 92 -10.89 -0.60 17.76
C ARG A 92 -10.54 0.42 16.68
N GLY A 93 -11.38 1.44 16.57
CA GLY A 93 -11.26 2.48 15.56
C GLY A 93 -11.98 2.11 14.27
N THR A 94 -11.89 3.01 13.29
CA THR A 94 -12.57 2.84 11.99
C THR A 94 -11.60 3.11 10.85
N VAL A 95 -11.82 2.38 9.76
CA VAL A 95 -11.13 2.60 8.48
C VAL A 95 -12.19 2.80 7.40
N ARG A 96 -11.96 3.80 6.54
CA ARG A 96 -12.71 4.04 5.31
C ARG A 96 -11.73 4.15 4.15
N LEU A 97 -11.98 3.39 3.11
CA LEU A 97 -11.21 3.37 1.87
C LEU A 97 -12.17 3.70 0.74
N LEU A 98 -11.94 4.82 0.03
CA LEU A 98 -12.86 5.37 -0.95
C LEU A 98 -14.31 5.51 -0.40
N GLY A 99 -14.43 5.94 0.88
CA GLY A 99 -15.71 6.09 1.57
C GLY A 99 -16.28 4.81 2.18
N GLU A 100 -15.78 3.63 1.83
CA GLU A 100 -16.32 2.33 2.20
C GLU A 100 -15.52 1.62 3.31
N ASN A 101 -16.11 0.57 3.90
CA ASN A 101 -15.40 -0.27 4.85
C ASN A 101 -14.57 -1.34 4.11
N PRO A 102 -13.23 -1.28 4.13
CA PRO A 102 -12.42 -2.19 3.33
C PRO A 102 -12.52 -3.66 3.77
N LEU A 103 -13.00 -3.95 4.99
CA LEU A 103 -13.26 -5.33 5.43
C LEU A 103 -14.44 -5.98 4.71
N LEU A 104 -15.33 -5.18 4.16
CA LEU A 104 -16.54 -5.60 3.45
C LEU A 104 -16.42 -5.31 1.95
N ALA A 105 -15.21 -5.03 1.48
CA ALA A 105 -14.94 -4.65 0.10
C ALA A 105 -15.51 -5.68 -0.89
N ASP A 106 -16.39 -5.21 -1.76
CA ASP A 106 -16.88 -5.96 -2.89
C ASP A 106 -15.84 -6.01 -4.04
N PRO A 107 -16.10 -6.72 -5.13
CA PRO A 107 -15.20 -6.75 -6.28
C PRO A 107 -14.93 -5.38 -6.90
N GLU A 108 -15.90 -4.46 -6.87
CA GLU A 108 -15.77 -3.12 -7.43
C GLU A 108 -14.77 -2.27 -6.64
N LEU A 109 -14.90 -2.23 -5.30
CA LEU A 109 -13.92 -1.55 -4.47
C LEU A 109 -12.53 -2.16 -4.59
N ARG A 110 -12.45 -3.50 -4.62
CA ARG A 110 -11.16 -4.21 -4.76
C ARG A 110 -10.46 -3.90 -6.07
N ALA A 111 -11.19 -3.75 -7.17
CA ALA A 111 -10.63 -3.39 -8.46
C ALA A 111 -9.99 -2.00 -8.48
N LYS A 112 -10.42 -1.09 -7.60
CA LYS A 112 -9.89 0.27 -7.43
C LYS A 112 -8.65 0.35 -6.52
N VAL A 113 -8.20 -0.78 -5.96
CA VAL A 113 -7.12 -0.81 -4.97
C VAL A 113 -5.97 -1.68 -5.45
N GLY A 114 -4.80 -1.08 -5.62
CA GLY A 114 -3.55 -1.79 -5.88
C GLY A 114 -2.81 -2.06 -4.57
N ILE A 115 -2.31 -3.28 -4.40
CA ILE A 115 -1.54 -3.67 -3.21
C ILE A 115 -0.25 -4.34 -3.64
N MET A 116 0.88 -3.78 -3.22
CA MET A 116 2.19 -4.42 -3.31
C MET A 116 2.60 -4.88 -1.92
N LEU A 117 2.67 -6.20 -1.72
CA LEU A 117 3.09 -6.81 -0.46
C LEU A 117 4.62 -6.90 -0.35
N GLN A 118 5.14 -6.84 0.87
CA GLN A 118 6.57 -6.89 1.18
C GLN A 118 7.28 -8.10 0.56
N ASP A 119 6.70 -9.29 0.65
CA ASP A 119 7.25 -10.54 0.10
C ASP A 119 6.81 -10.80 -1.35
N GLY A 120 6.15 -9.83 -1.98
CA GLY A 120 5.72 -9.85 -3.38
C GLY A 120 4.56 -10.79 -3.70
N GLY A 121 4.34 -11.86 -2.93
CA GLY A 121 3.23 -12.82 -3.14
C GLY A 121 3.17 -13.45 -4.54
N LEU A 122 4.24 -13.32 -5.34
CA LEU A 122 4.25 -13.69 -6.75
C LEU A 122 4.45 -15.21 -6.94
N PRO A 123 3.74 -15.84 -7.89
CA PRO A 123 3.91 -17.24 -8.23
C PRO A 123 5.32 -17.54 -8.74
N ASN A 124 6.08 -18.31 -7.98
CA ASN A 124 7.51 -18.56 -8.24
C ASN A 124 7.82 -19.25 -9.58
N ALA A 125 6.90 -20.06 -10.11
CA ALA A 125 7.11 -20.86 -11.32
C ALA A 125 6.78 -20.10 -12.62
N MET A 126 6.11 -18.96 -12.53
CA MET A 126 5.69 -18.18 -13.69
C MET A 126 6.81 -17.24 -14.18
N HIS A 127 6.71 -16.82 -15.43
CA HIS A 127 7.46 -15.70 -15.99
C HIS A 127 6.70 -14.38 -15.77
N PRO A 128 7.40 -13.23 -15.76
CA PRO A 128 6.76 -11.93 -15.48
C PRO A 128 5.59 -11.58 -16.41
N ILE A 129 5.80 -11.58 -17.72
CA ILE A 129 4.76 -11.16 -18.68
C ILE A 129 3.52 -12.06 -18.61
N PRO A 130 3.62 -13.40 -18.70
CA PRO A 130 2.46 -14.27 -18.53
C PRO A 130 1.70 -14.08 -17.21
N LEU A 131 2.40 -13.77 -16.12
CA LEU A 131 1.75 -13.43 -14.86
C LEU A 131 0.96 -12.12 -14.96
N LEU A 132 1.56 -11.08 -15.54
CA LEU A 132 0.90 -9.78 -15.70
C LEU A 132 -0.30 -9.87 -16.64
N GLU A 133 -0.21 -10.62 -17.73
CA GLU A 133 -1.33 -10.91 -18.63
C GLU A 133 -2.48 -11.62 -17.91
N HIS A 134 -2.14 -12.62 -17.09
CA HIS A 134 -3.13 -13.32 -16.28
C HIS A 134 -3.83 -12.36 -15.29
N ILE A 135 -3.08 -11.49 -14.61
CA ILE A 135 -3.67 -10.49 -13.70
C ILE A 135 -4.51 -9.47 -14.49
N ALA A 136 -4.02 -8.99 -15.63
CA ALA A 136 -4.75 -8.06 -16.50
C ALA A 136 -6.11 -8.60 -16.93
N SER A 137 -6.19 -9.91 -17.21
CA SER A 137 -7.44 -10.57 -17.61
C SER A 137 -8.55 -10.52 -16.55
N MET A 138 -8.23 -10.17 -15.30
CA MET A 138 -9.20 -10.01 -14.21
C MET A 138 -9.86 -8.63 -14.18
N TYR A 139 -9.37 -7.67 -14.98
CA TYR A 139 -9.86 -6.29 -15.01
C TYR A 139 -10.53 -5.98 -16.35
N THR A 140 -11.53 -5.11 -16.32
CA THR A 140 -12.25 -4.70 -17.52
C THR A 140 -11.42 -3.78 -18.42
N ASP A 141 -10.64 -2.88 -17.81
CA ASP A 141 -9.79 -1.90 -18.50
C ASP A 141 -8.40 -1.82 -17.85
N PRO A 142 -7.56 -2.86 -17.99
CA PRO A 142 -6.21 -2.85 -17.41
C PRO A 142 -5.26 -1.93 -18.19
N TYR A 143 -4.12 -1.61 -17.58
CA TYR A 143 -2.98 -1.08 -18.33
C TYR A 143 -2.51 -2.11 -19.37
N PRO A 144 -2.09 -1.67 -20.58
CA PRO A 144 -1.41 -2.56 -21.53
C PRO A 144 -0.16 -3.16 -20.87
N VAL A 145 -0.08 -4.49 -20.87
CA VAL A 145 1.00 -5.21 -20.17
C VAL A 145 2.37 -4.85 -20.72
N GLU A 146 2.49 -4.77 -22.06
CA GLU A 146 3.76 -4.43 -22.74
C GLU A 146 4.23 -3.02 -22.35
N GLU A 147 3.31 -2.02 -22.31
CA GLU A 147 3.65 -0.66 -21.91
C GLU A 147 4.17 -0.61 -20.46
N LEU A 148 3.46 -1.27 -19.56
CA LEU A 148 3.84 -1.30 -18.15
C LEU A 148 5.14 -2.06 -17.91
N ALA A 149 5.32 -3.17 -18.61
CA ALA A 149 6.55 -3.96 -18.58
C ALA A 149 7.74 -3.16 -19.09
N HIS A 150 7.58 -2.43 -20.18
CA HIS A 150 8.62 -1.56 -20.75
C HIS A 150 9.00 -0.43 -19.78
N ARG A 151 8.01 0.29 -19.25
CA ARG A 151 8.23 1.38 -18.29
C ARG A 151 8.98 0.93 -17.03
N LEU A 152 8.75 -0.30 -16.57
CA LEU A 152 9.40 -0.86 -15.38
C LEU A 152 10.64 -1.71 -15.71
N GLY A 153 11.05 -1.76 -16.99
CA GLY A 153 12.23 -2.51 -17.45
C GLY A 153 12.13 -4.01 -17.20
N ILE A 154 10.92 -4.57 -17.25
CA ILE A 154 10.65 -6.01 -17.04
C ILE A 154 11.07 -6.81 -18.27
N ASP A 155 11.04 -6.21 -19.46
CA ASP A 155 11.43 -6.84 -20.72
C ASP A 155 12.82 -7.46 -20.67
N ALA A 156 13.75 -6.79 -19.98
CA ALA A 156 15.15 -7.21 -19.87
C ALA A 156 15.33 -8.57 -19.18
N PHE A 157 14.35 -9.03 -18.40
CA PHE A 157 14.45 -10.29 -17.66
C PHE A 157 13.20 -11.18 -17.77
N ASN A 158 12.31 -10.92 -18.72
CA ASN A 158 11.08 -11.71 -18.92
C ASN A 158 11.35 -13.19 -19.23
N GLY A 159 12.50 -13.53 -19.82
CA GLY A 159 12.91 -14.91 -20.04
C GLY A 159 13.27 -15.71 -18.78
N THR A 160 13.21 -15.08 -17.59
CA THR A 160 13.59 -15.69 -16.31
C THR A 160 12.36 -15.90 -15.43
N THR A 161 12.23 -17.08 -14.80
CA THR A 161 11.15 -17.35 -13.85
C THR A 161 11.28 -16.47 -12.60
N ILE A 162 10.14 -16.08 -12.00
CA ILE A 162 10.07 -15.20 -10.82
C ILE A 162 10.94 -15.69 -9.67
N ARG A 163 11.04 -17.02 -9.46
CA ARG A 163 11.90 -17.60 -8.44
C ARG A 163 13.37 -17.16 -8.58
N ARG A 164 13.86 -17.02 -9.81
CA ARG A 164 15.26 -16.71 -10.13
C ARG A 164 15.56 -15.20 -10.23
N LEU A 165 14.56 -14.36 -10.15
CA LEU A 165 14.71 -12.90 -10.20
C LEU A 165 15.42 -12.39 -8.94
N SER A 166 16.19 -11.32 -9.10
CA SER A 166 16.72 -10.54 -7.97
C SER A 166 15.60 -9.89 -7.17
N GLY A 167 15.89 -9.42 -5.95
CA GLY A 167 14.91 -8.71 -5.12
C GLY A 167 14.28 -7.51 -5.84
N GLY A 168 15.11 -6.66 -6.44
CA GLY A 168 14.64 -5.49 -7.19
C GLY A 168 13.84 -5.85 -8.44
N GLN A 169 14.20 -6.94 -9.15
CA GLN A 169 13.40 -7.42 -10.28
C GLN A 169 12.02 -7.93 -9.83
N LYS A 170 11.97 -8.69 -8.73
CA LYS A 170 10.68 -9.12 -8.13
C LYS A 170 9.81 -7.94 -7.73
N GLN A 171 10.41 -6.90 -7.16
CA GLN A 171 9.67 -5.68 -6.78
C GLN A 171 9.09 -4.96 -7.98
N ARG A 172 9.82 -4.87 -9.11
CA ARG A 172 9.28 -4.28 -10.34
C ARG A 172 8.08 -5.06 -10.87
N VAL A 173 8.13 -6.39 -10.83
CA VAL A 173 6.98 -7.23 -11.22
C VAL A 173 5.82 -7.06 -10.24
N ALA A 174 6.06 -7.01 -8.94
CA ALA A 174 5.03 -6.79 -7.92
C ALA A 174 4.39 -5.41 -8.05
N LEU A 175 5.18 -4.38 -8.36
CA LEU A 175 4.68 -3.03 -8.64
C LEU A 175 3.81 -3.01 -9.89
N ALA A 176 4.25 -3.65 -10.98
CA ALA A 176 3.45 -3.79 -12.21
C ALA A 176 2.11 -4.47 -11.90
N ALA A 177 2.13 -5.58 -11.18
CA ALA A 177 0.92 -6.31 -10.77
C ALA A 177 -0.04 -5.43 -9.95
N ALA A 178 0.48 -4.58 -9.07
CA ALA A 178 -0.33 -3.67 -8.27
C ALA A 178 -0.92 -2.51 -9.08
N LEU A 179 -0.26 -2.10 -10.16
CA LEU A 179 -0.69 -0.98 -11.02
C LEU A 179 -1.62 -1.41 -12.16
N ILE A 180 -1.62 -2.68 -12.55
CA ILE A 180 -2.22 -3.16 -13.80
C ILE A 180 -3.71 -2.84 -13.91
N GLY A 181 -4.45 -2.85 -12.79
CA GLY A 181 -5.87 -2.52 -12.72
C GLY A 181 -6.19 -1.02 -12.74
N LYS A 182 -5.21 -0.13 -12.95
CA LYS A 182 -5.37 1.35 -12.85
C LYS A 182 -6.01 1.78 -11.53
N PRO A 183 -5.45 1.40 -10.38
CA PRO A 183 -6.08 1.63 -9.09
C PRO A 183 -6.21 3.12 -8.74
N ASP A 184 -7.30 3.48 -8.04
CA ASP A 184 -7.50 4.81 -7.46
C ASP A 184 -6.64 5.01 -6.20
N VAL A 185 -6.33 3.91 -5.48
CA VAL A 185 -5.47 3.91 -4.29
C VAL A 185 -4.43 2.79 -4.41
N LEU A 186 -3.17 3.14 -4.17
CA LEU A 186 -2.05 2.21 -4.21
C LEU A 186 -1.39 2.11 -2.83
N PHE A 187 -1.29 0.90 -2.31
CA PHE A 187 -0.54 0.59 -1.09
C PHE A 187 0.78 -0.09 -1.45
N LEU A 188 1.88 0.48 -0.96
CA LEU A 188 3.23 -0.05 -1.14
C LEU A 188 3.83 -0.35 0.24
N ASP A 189 4.11 -1.62 0.52
CA ASP A 189 4.81 -2.02 1.76
C ASP A 189 6.26 -2.31 1.43
N GLU A 190 7.16 -1.46 1.96
CA GLU A 190 8.61 -1.49 1.76
C GLU A 190 9.05 -1.58 0.28
N PRO A 191 8.61 -0.67 -0.62
CA PRO A 191 8.88 -0.76 -2.05
C PRO A 191 10.37 -0.66 -2.41
N SER A 192 11.23 -0.24 -1.48
CA SER A 192 12.69 -0.12 -1.66
C SER A 192 13.48 -1.26 -1.03
N ALA A 193 12.84 -2.22 -0.35
CA ALA A 193 13.54 -3.35 0.25
C ALA A 193 14.18 -4.20 -0.86
N GLY A 194 15.53 -4.19 -0.93
CA GLY A 194 16.29 -4.91 -1.97
C GLY A 194 16.65 -4.11 -3.22
N LEU A 195 16.34 -2.81 -3.26
CA LEU A 195 16.98 -1.89 -4.21
C LEU A 195 18.34 -1.49 -3.65
N ASP A 196 19.40 -1.64 -4.47
CA ASP A 196 20.73 -1.12 -4.13
C ASP A 196 20.66 0.41 -4.11
N PRO A 197 21.15 1.10 -3.06
CA PRO A 197 21.17 2.56 -2.99
C PRO A 197 21.94 3.23 -4.14
N GLN A 198 22.60 2.48 -5.00
CA GLN A 198 23.43 2.97 -6.11
C GLN A 198 22.85 2.66 -7.51
N SER A 199 21.62 2.16 -7.58
CA SER A 199 20.96 1.87 -8.88
C SER A 199 19.91 2.90 -9.25
#